data_fa05c93e485a4cbc3c7ff50108854663
#
_entry.id   fa05c93e485a4cbc3c7ff50108854663
#
_cell.length_a   1.000
_cell.length_b   1.000
_cell.length_c   1.000
_cell.angle_alpha   90.00
_cell.angle_beta   90.00
_cell.angle_gamma   90.00
#
_symmetry.space_group_name_H-M   'P 1'
#
loop_
_entity.id
_entity.type
_entity.pdbx_description
1 polymer ?
#
loop_
_entity_poly.entity_id
_entity_poly.type
_entity_poly.pdbx_seq_one_letter_code
_entity_poly.pdbx_strand_id
1 'polypeptide(L)'
;MRVIAKRTLRDFWEKHADCEEQLKSWYRETEKSEWKNINDLKNEYPSASILKDNRIVYNIKGNNYRLIVKFNFEYGICWIRFIGTHTEYDKIDANNI
;
A
#
# COMPACT_ATOMS: atom_id res chain seq x y z
N MET A 1 -3.45 -6.50 -11.54
CA MET A 1 -3.68 -7.04 -10.18
C MET A 1 -4.98 -6.48 -9.60
N ARG A 2 -5.73 -7.28 -8.89
CA ARG A 2 -6.97 -6.83 -8.25
C ARG A 2 -6.68 -6.23 -6.88
N VAL A 3 -7.11 -4.98 -6.64
CA VAL A 3 -6.91 -4.28 -5.36
C VAL A 3 -8.20 -4.30 -4.55
N ILE A 4 -8.14 -4.76 -3.31
CA ILE A 4 -9.26 -4.80 -2.37
C ILE A 4 -8.87 -3.99 -1.13
N ALA A 5 -9.47 -2.84 -0.85
CA ALA A 5 -10.48 -2.22 -1.71
C ALA A 5 -10.16 -0.73 -1.88
N LYS A 6 -10.42 -0.23 -3.07
CA LYS A 6 -10.21 1.19 -3.38
C LYS A 6 -10.91 2.12 -2.39
N ARG A 7 -12.07 1.72 -1.91
CA ARG A 7 -12.86 2.51 -0.96
C ARG A 7 -12.07 2.90 0.29
N THR A 8 -11.22 2.01 0.78
CA THR A 8 -10.38 2.29 1.95
C THR A 8 -9.45 3.47 1.70
N LEU A 9 -8.87 3.54 0.50
CA LEU A 9 -8.01 4.65 0.10
C LEU A 9 -8.82 5.93 -0.06
N ARG A 10 -9.97 5.84 -0.73
CA ARG A 10 -10.84 6.99 -0.98
C ARG A 10 -11.32 7.62 0.32
N ASP A 11 -11.76 6.81 1.27
CA ASP A 11 -12.22 7.31 2.57
C ASP A 11 -11.10 8.04 3.29
N PHE A 12 -9.87 7.59 3.13
CA PHE A 12 -8.71 8.24 3.73
C PHE A 12 -8.38 9.57 3.04
N TRP A 13 -8.31 9.60 1.69
CA TRP A 13 -7.93 10.85 1.01
C TRP A 13 -9.01 11.93 1.08
N GLU A 14 -10.25 11.57 1.33
CA GLU A 14 -11.31 12.57 1.59
C GLU A 14 -11.04 13.36 2.86
N LYS A 15 -10.35 12.77 3.83
CA LYS A 15 -9.96 13.42 5.09
C LYS A 15 -8.54 13.99 5.03
N HIS A 16 -7.73 13.50 4.12
CA HIS A 16 -6.31 13.87 3.97
C HIS A 16 -6.04 14.15 2.49
N ALA A 17 -6.54 15.28 2.01
CA ALA A 17 -6.54 15.63 0.59
C ALA A 17 -5.13 15.75 -0.01
N ASP A 18 -4.12 16.01 0.81
CA ASP A 18 -2.74 16.17 0.35
C ASP A 18 -2.12 14.87 -0.18
N CYS A 19 -2.70 13.72 0.11
CA CYS A 19 -2.21 12.44 -0.40
C CYS A 19 -3.10 11.83 -1.50
N GLU A 20 -4.15 12.51 -1.90
CA GLU A 20 -5.12 11.99 -2.86
C GLU A 20 -4.46 11.56 -4.17
N GLU A 21 -3.68 12.45 -4.78
CA GLU A 21 -3.06 12.16 -6.09
C GLU A 21 -2.07 11.01 -6.01
N GLN A 22 -1.28 10.95 -4.94
CA GLN A 22 -0.31 9.86 -4.76
C GLN A 22 -1.02 8.51 -4.56
N LEU A 23 -2.09 8.46 -3.77
CA LEU A 23 -2.85 7.22 -3.59
C LEU A 23 -3.56 6.77 -4.85
N LYS A 24 -4.09 7.71 -5.63
CA LYS A 24 -4.70 7.41 -6.93
C LYS A 24 -3.67 6.84 -7.91
N SER A 25 -2.46 7.42 -7.95
CA SER A 25 -1.38 6.92 -8.79
C SER A 25 -0.96 5.52 -8.38
N TRP A 26 -0.78 5.31 -7.07
CA TRP A 26 -0.44 4.00 -6.53
C TRP A 26 -1.50 2.95 -6.92
N TYR A 27 -2.76 3.31 -6.78
CA TYR A 27 -3.87 2.41 -7.12
C TYR A 27 -3.84 2.00 -8.59
N ARG A 28 -3.71 2.99 -9.49
CA ARG A 28 -3.66 2.74 -10.93
C ARG A 28 -2.48 1.86 -11.32
N GLU A 29 -1.30 2.17 -10.81
CA GLU A 29 -0.08 1.41 -11.09
C GLU A 29 -0.19 -0.02 -10.58
N THR A 30 -0.71 -0.21 -9.38
CA THR A 30 -0.86 -1.54 -8.79
C THR A 30 -1.92 -2.36 -9.54
N GLU A 31 -3.05 -1.76 -9.88
CA GLU A 31 -4.11 -2.43 -10.63
C GLU A 31 -3.62 -2.93 -11.99
N LYS A 32 -2.80 -2.15 -12.67
CA LYS A 32 -2.25 -2.50 -13.99
C LYS A 32 -1.02 -3.38 -13.92
N SER A 33 -0.45 -3.59 -12.74
CA SER A 33 0.80 -4.34 -12.59
C SER A 33 0.61 -5.82 -12.91
N GLU A 34 1.72 -6.43 -13.36
CA GLU A 34 1.81 -7.86 -13.62
C GLU A 34 2.92 -8.48 -12.79
N TRP A 35 3.14 -7.93 -11.60
CA TRP A 35 4.18 -8.42 -10.70
C TRP A 35 3.91 -9.87 -10.32
N LYS A 36 4.96 -10.68 -10.41
CA LYS A 36 4.88 -12.12 -10.10
C LYS A 36 5.53 -12.46 -8.76
N ASN A 37 6.29 -11.55 -8.21
CA ASN A 37 6.99 -11.72 -6.94
C ASN A 37 7.35 -10.36 -6.34
N ILE A 38 7.90 -10.42 -5.13
CA ILE A 38 8.25 -9.21 -4.39
C ILE A 38 9.36 -8.39 -5.07
N ASN A 39 10.25 -9.06 -5.80
CA ASN A 39 11.36 -8.37 -6.49
C ASN A 39 10.83 -7.47 -7.61
N ASP A 40 9.82 -7.92 -8.34
CA ASP A 40 9.20 -7.13 -9.41
C ASP A 40 8.64 -5.82 -8.84
N LEU A 41 7.95 -5.92 -7.70
CA LEU A 41 7.39 -4.77 -7.01
C LEU A 41 8.50 -3.84 -6.51
N LYS A 42 9.52 -4.40 -5.88
CA LYS A 42 10.62 -3.64 -5.28
C LYS A 42 11.40 -2.85 -6.32
N ASN A 43 11.50 -3.34 -7.55
CA ASN A 43 12.14 -2.63 -8.65
C ASN A 43 11.42 -1.32 -8.98
N GLU A 44 10.09 -1.30 -8.88
CA GLU A 44 9.29 -0.09 -9.15
C GLU A 44 9.14 0.80 -7.92
N TYR A 45 9.18 0.20 -6.72
CA TYR A 45 9.03 0.91 -5.46
C TYR A 45 10.20 0.62 -4.53
N PRO A 46 11.42 1.12 -4.86
CA PRO A 46 12.62 0.78 -4.08
C PRO A 46 12.58 1.22 -2.61
N SER A 47 11.79 2.26 -2.30
CA SER A 47 11.66 2.74 -0.93
C SER A 47 10.64 1.97 -0.08
N ALA A 48 9.87 1.06 -0.69
CA ALA A 48 8.89 0.26 0.04
C ALA A 48 9.60 -0.72 0.99
N SER A 49 9.04 -0.89 2.18
CA SER A 49 9.57 -1.83 3.16
C SER A 49 8.87 -3.18 3.03
N ILE A 50 9.65 -4.25 2.95
CA ILE A 50 9.13 -5.61 2.85
C ILE A 50 9.03 -6.20 4.24
N LEU A 51 7.82 -6.67 4.59
CA LEU A 51 7.54 -7.36 5.83
C LEU A 51 7.23 -8.83 5.54
N LYS A 52 6.95 -9.61 6.58
CA LYS A 52 6.65 -11.04 6.42
C LYS A 52 5.33 -11.26 5.68
N ASP A 53 5.18 -12.44 5.08
CA ASP A 53 3.94 -12.88 4.39
C ASP A 53 3.51 -11.93 3.28
N ASN A 54 4.47 -11.43 2.51
CA ASN A 54 4.22 -10.51 1.37
C ASN A 54 3.48 -9.23 1.77
N ARG A 55 3.68 -8.78 2.99
CA ARG A 55 3.22 -7.45 3.40
C ARG A 55 4.23 -6.41 2.99
N ILE A 56 3.73 -5.27 2.54
CA ILE A 56 4.55 -4.16 2.07
C ILE A 56 4.07 -2.89 2.76
N VAL A 57 5.03 -2.06 3.21
CA VAL A 57 4.73 -0.73 3.74
C VAL A 57 5.26 0.32 2.77
N TYR A 58 4.37 1.20 2.33
CA TYR A 58 4.71 2.35 1.50
C TYR A 58 4.66 3.62 2.34
N ASN A 59 5.65 4.49 2.15
CA ASN A 59 5.62 5.84 2.67
C ASN A 59 4.81 6.71 1.70
N ILE A 60 3.82 7.40 2.21
CA ILE A 60 2.95 8.26 1.42
C ILE A 60 3.12 9.70 1.89
N LYS A 61 3.26 10.62 0.93
CA LYS A 61 3.51 12.04 1.19
C LYS A 61 4.72 12.22 2.12
N GLY A 62 5.87 11.75 1.65
CA GLY A 62 7.08 11.67 2.46
C GLY A 62 6.88 10.71 3.62
N ASN A 63 6.95 11.20 4.84
CA ASN A 63 6.76 10.40 6.04
C ASN A 63 5.42 10.63 6.74
N ASN A 64 4.51 11.37 6.11
CA ASN A 64 3.26 11.76 6.78
C ASN A 64 2.30 10.59 6.97
N TYR A 65 2.22 9.69 6.00
CA TYR A 65 1.26 8.58 6.01
C TYR A 65 1.94 7.26 5.68
N ARG A 66 1.30 6.16 6.10
CA ARG A 66 1.76 4.81 5.81
C ARG A 66 0.63 4.00 5.21
N LEU A 67 0.93 3.29 4.13
CA LEU A 67 0.02 2.34 3.49
C LEU A 67 0.60 0.95 3.64
N ILE A 68 -0.16 0.03 4.24
CA ILE A 68 0.23 -1.37 4.37
C ILE A 68 -0.69 -2.21 3.50
N VAL A 69 -0.08 -3.05 2.67
CA VAL A 69 -0.83 -3.97 1.81
C VAL A 69 -0.26 -5.38 1.98
N LYS A 70 -1.06 -6.37 1.59
CA LYS A 70 -0.61 -7.76 1.52
C LYS A 70 -0.91 -8.29 0.13
N PHE A 71 0.08 -8.93 -0.49
CA PHE A 71 -0.05 -9.46 -1.84
C PHE A 71 -0.23 -10.97 -1.84
N ASN A 72 -1.05 -11.45 -2.78
CA ASN A 72 -1.01 -12.81 -3.24
C ASN A 72 -0.64 -12.75 -4.73
N PHE A 73 0.63 -13.00 -5.03
CA PHE A 73 1.14 -12.90 -6.40
C PHE A 73 0.62 -14.02 -7.29
N GLU A 74 0.34 -15.19 -6.73
CA GLU A 74 -0.19 -16.31 -7.50
C GLU A 74 -1.57 -15.99 -8.08
N TYR A 75 -2.45 -15.40 -7.29
CA TYR A 75 -3.80 -15.06 -7.71
C TYR A 75 -3.95 -13.62 -8.17
N GLY A 76 -2.88 -12.83 -8.10
CA GLY A 76 -2.90 -11.42 -8.53
C GLY A 76 -3.82 -10.55 -7.70
N ILE A 77 -3.78 -10.71 -6.38
CA ILE A 77 -4.61 -9.94 -5.45
C ILE A 77 -3.73 -9.11 -4.52
N CYS A 78 -4.16 -7.86 -4.29
CA CYS A 78 -3.55 -6.95 -3.31
C CYS A 78 -4.63 -6.51 -2.32
N TRP A 79 -4.46 -6.87 -1.05
CA TRP A 79 -5.36 -6.42 0.01
C TRP A 79 -4.77 -5.20 0.70
N ILE A 80 -5.58 -4.15 0.81
CA ILE A 80 -5.21 -2.98 1.61
C ILE A 80 -5.50 -3.34 3.06
N ARG A 81 -4.46 -3.31 3.90
CA ARG A 81 -4.56 -3.71 5.31
C ARG A 81 -4.63 -2.51 6.24
N PHE A 82 -4.03 -1.40 5.85
CA PHE A 82 -4.00 -0.21 6.69
C PHE A 82 -3.62 1.01 5.85
N ILE A 83 -4.25 2.13 6.12
CA ILE A 83 -3.80 3.45 5.67
C ILE A 83 -4.01 4.39 6.84
N GLY A 84 -3.00 5.14 7.22
CA GLY A 84 -3.09 6.04 8.36
C GLY A 84 -1.93 7.00 8.44
N THR A 85 -1.99 7.88 9.45
CA THR A 85 -0.90 8.80 9.75
C THR A 85 0.28 8.02 10.33
N HIS A 86 1.45 8.67 10.33
CA HIS A 86 2.66 8.11 10.96
C HIS A 86 2.39 7.75 12.43
N THR A 87 1.69 8.62 13.15
CA THR A 87 1.36 8.39 14.56
C THR A 87 0.46 7.17 14.74
N GLU A 88 -0.54 7.01 13.88
CA GLU A 88 -1.41 5.83 13.89
C GLU A 88 -0.64 4.55 13.58
N TYR A 89 0.26 4.63 12.59
CA TYR A 89 1.11 3.51 12.22
C TYR A 89 1.99 3.04 13.39
N ASP A 90 2.53 3.97 14.17
CA ASP A 90 3.40 3.64 15.30
C ASP A 90 2.68 2.86 16.40
N LYS A 91 1.34 2.84 16.39
CA LYS A 91 0.52 2.14 17.40
C LYS A 91 0.10 0.73 16.98
N ILE A 92 0.41 0.31 15.77
CA ILE A 92 0.01 -1.00 15.27
C ILE A 92 1.21 -1.91 15.02
N ASP A 93 0.97 -3.20 14.94
CA ASP A 93 1.97 -4.17 14.51
C ASP A 93 1.79 -4.48 13.03
N ALA A 94 2.60 -3.83 12.19
CA ALA A 94 2.50 -3.93 10.75
C ALA A 94 2.69 -5.35 10.21
N ASN A 95 3.40 -6.21 10.94
CA ASN A 95 3.62 -7.60 10.53
C ASN A 95 2.40 -8.49 10.71
N ASN A 96 1.43 -8.06 11.51
CA ASN A 96 0.29 -8.90 11.89
C ASN A 96 -1.08 -8.31 11.51
N ILE A 97 -1.06 -7.15 10.88
CA ILE A 97 -2.31 -6.51 10.48
C ILE A 97 -2.85 -7.06 9.16
#